data_4f685d3c1516a21769aa658a47b47214
#
_entry.id   4f685d3c1516a21769aa658a47b47214
#
_cell.length_a   1.000
_cell.length_b   1.000
_cell.length_c   1.000
_cell.angle_alpha   90.00
_cell.angle_beta   90.00
_cell.angle_gamma   90.00
#
_symmetry.space_group_name_H-M   'P 1'
#
loop_
_entity.id
_entity.type
_entity.pdbx_description
1 polymer ?
#
loop_
_entity_poly.entity_id
_entity_poly.type
_entity_poly.pdbx_seq_one_letter_code
_entity_poly.pdbx_strand_id
1 'polypeptide(L)'
;MSEDDTKLMAPPSSFTPELQSESPKSAQISYRFMCPGPGRFQCSSTGLVFVMAQKTELVYKAIQWNESVLQPSGKIPAGLLFKIQCPEDAVCQLHLPHCETKDAEFLKSLLSVVHITDDGMSILKPLEITDTHVIVTVSHFSAFGIVRAFEVFYRFFSNPCPVHGQVLLFLRPPNLNSQRQNLHLVVLSRNVPLEEVRRRHQDSVYIPAPLKCLLFEDQHYTVDCPTAFIVQPKKADFDLDFGPNYHPTFEIRLSTSIKVVTIALRDQKNTDVWKHDVDLTGPGPEGNHIFRHGL
;
A
#
# COMPACT_ATOMS: atom_id res chain seq x y z
N MET A 1 -13.85 33.44 -11.26
CA MET A 1 -13.51 32.24 -10.45
C MET A 1 -14.52 32.23 -9.33
N SER A 2 -15.38 31.22 -9.28
CA SER A 2 -16.34 31.04 -8.21
C SER A 2 -15.62 30.55 -6.93
N GLU A 3 -16.22 30.72 -5.74
CA GLU A 3 -15.68 30.16 -4.49
C GLU A 3 -15.51 28.62 -4.57
N ASP A 4 -16.28 27.94 -5.41
CA ASP A 4 -16.17 26.51 -5.66
C ASP A 4 -14.91 26.14 -6.47
N ASP A 5 -14.50 26.97 -7.45
CA ASP A 5 -13.25 26.74 -8.21
C ASP A 5 -12.02 26.87 -7.33
N THR A 6 -12.06 27.75 -6.34
CA THR A 6 -10.94 27.96 -5.39
C THR A 6 -10.81 26.79 -4.41
N LYS A 7 -11.90 26.15 -3.99
CA LYS A 7 -11.88 24.94 -3.14
C LYS A 7 -11.33 23.71 -3.86
N LEU A 8 -11.53 23.61 -5.17
CA LEU A 8 -11.00 22.51 -5.99
C LEU A 8 -9.49 22.61 -6.23
N MET A 9 -8.92 23.81 -6.15
CA MET A 9 -7.46 24.03 -6.29
C MET A 9 -6.69 23.97 -4.98
N ALA A 10 -7.36 23.97 -3.82
CA ALA A 10 -6.71 23.83 -2.53
C ALA A 10 -6.11 22.41 -2.33
N PRO A 11 -5.02 22.26 -1.56
CA PRO A 11 -4.52 20.93 -1.20
C PRO A 11 -5.64 20.12 -0.52
N PRO A 12 -5.68 18.78 -0.70
CA PRO A 12 -6.72 17.96 -0.11
C PRO A 12 -6.66 17.99 1.41
N SER A 13 -7.83 18.08 2.05
CA SER A 13 -7.95 17.91 3.49
C SER A 13 -7.71 16.45 3.86
N SER A 14 -6.79 16.19 4.80
CA SER A 14 -6.52 14.83 5.26
C SER A 14 -7.63 14.34 6.20
N PHE A 15 -8.03 13.09 6.07
CA PHE A 15 -8.93 12.42 7.01
C PHE A 15 -8.41 11.05 7.41
N THR A 16 -8.73 10.64 8.63
CA THR A 16 -8.50 9.28 9.11
C THR A 16 -9.82 8.51 9.05
N PRO A 17 -9.91 7.41 8.29
CA PRO A 17 -11.14 6.65 8.18
C PRO A 17 -11.41 5.85 9.46
N GLU A 18 -12.68 5.55 9.73
CA GLU A 18 -13.07 4.51 10.67
C GLU A 18 -12.82 3.15 10.02
N LEU A 19 -12.10 2.28 10.73
CA LEU A 19 -11.84 0.92 10.26
C LEU A 19 -12.97 0.00 10.75
N GLN A 20 -13.64 -0.66 9.82
CA GLN A 20 -14.68 -1.63 10.11
C GLN A 20 -14.23 -3.03 9.70
N SER A 21 -14.47 -4.01 10.54
CA SER A 21 -14.21 -5.43 10.29
C SER A 21 -15.53 -6.19 10.27
N GLU A 22 -15.78 -6.97 9.24
CA GLU A 22 -17.00 -7.79 9.13
C GLU A 22 -17.06 -8.86 10.24
N SER A 23 -15.90 -9.27 10.77
CA SER A 23 -15.79 -10.16 11.94
C SER A 23 -14.39 -10.02 12.56
N PRO A 24 -14.17 -10.39 13.84
CA PRO A 24 -12.86 -10.36 14.48
C PRO A 24 -11.79 -11.21 13.77
N LYS A 25 -12.22 -12.21 12.99
CA LYS A 25 -11.35 -13.09 12.21
C LYS A 25 -11.29 -12.73 10.72
N SER A 26 -12.05 -11.72 10.27
CA SER A 26 -12.02 -11.28 8.88
C SER A 26 -10.71 -10.58 8.59
N ALA A 27 -10.00 -11.09 7.59
CA ALA A 27 -8.80 -10.45 7.06
C ALA A 27 -9.13 -9.24 6.16
N GLN A 28 -10.41 -8.91 5.95
CA GLN A 28 -10.85 -7.82 5.10
C GLN A 28 -11.30 -6.62 5.94
N ILE A 29 -10.78 -5.42 5.63
CA ILE A 29 -11.19 -4.16 6.24
C ILE A 29 -12.05 -3.36 5.26
N SER A 30 -13.02 -2.62 5.86
CA SER A 30 -13.68 -1.51 5.19
C SER A 30 -13.26 -0.22 5.87
N TYR A 31 -13.02 0.78 5.06
CA TYR A 31 -12.71 2.15 5.45
C TYR A 31 -13.97 2.98 5.32
N ARG A 32 -14.39 3.61 6.40
CA ARG A 32 -15.59 4.43 6.45
C ARG A 32 -15.21 5.89 6.70
N PHE A 33 -15.81 6.79 5.96
CA PHE A 33 -15.64 8.23 6.11
C PHE A 33 -16.96 8.97 5.92
N MET A 34 -17.32 9.80 6.90
CA MET A 34 -18.43 10.72 6.77
C MET A 34 -17.93 12.04 6.18
N CYS A 35 -18.11 12.21 4.88
CA CYS A 35 -17.72 13.43 4.18
C CYS A 35 -18.57 14.61 4.66
N PRO A 36 -17.99 15.74 5.11
CA PRO A 36 -18.72 16.86 5.66
C PRO A 36 -19.42 17.73 4.60
N GLY A 37 -19.02 17.63 3.31
CA GLY A 37 -19.56 18.44 2.24
C GLY A 37 -18.66 18.44 1.00
N PRO A 38 -18.89 19.37 0.04
CA PRO A 38 -18.04 19.50 -1.14
C PRO A 38 -16.59 19.80 -0.81
N GLY A 39 -15.64 19.19 -1.56
CA GLY A 39 -14.22 19.43 -1.37
C GLY A 39 -13.34 18.23 -1.77
N ARG A 40 -12.02 18.37 -1.54
CA ARG A 40 -11.02 17.33 -1.79
C ARG A 40 -10.57 16.73 -0.46
N PHE A 41 -10.67 15.41 -0.34
CA PHE A 41 -10.37 14.68 0.90
C PHE A 41 -9.40 13.54 0.63
N GLN A 42 -8.26 13.52 1.34
CA GLN A 42 -7.26 12.46 1.23
C GLN A 42 -7.29 11.55 2.44
N CYS A 43 -7.47 10.26 2.21
CA CYS A 43 -7.36 9.25 3.24
C CYS A 43 -5.91 9.09 3.72
N SER A 44 -5.67 9.25 5.01
CA SER A 44 -4.33 9.08 5.63
C SER A 44 -3.83 7.63 5.58
N SER A 45 -4.73 6.65 5.55
CA SER A 45 -4.39 5.22 5.55
C SER A 45 -4.09 4.68 4.15
N THR A 46 -4.91 5.02 3.15
CA THR A 46 -4.82 4.44 1.80
C THR A 46 -4.20 5.37 0.77
N GLY A 47 -4.09 6.65 1.06
CA GLY A 47 -3.63 7.66 0.11
C GLY A 47 -4.66 8.03 -0.95
N LEU A 48 -5.81 7.35 -1.04
CA LEU A 48 -6.88 7.73 -1.97
C LEU A 48 -7.34 9.16 -1.74
N VAL A 49 -7.58 9.90 -2.83
CA VAL A 49 -8.20 11.22 -2.77
C VAL A 49 -9.55 11.19 -3.45
N PHE A 50 -10.55 11.70 -2.76
CA PHE A 50 -11.92 11.83 -3.25
C PHE A 50 -12.26 13.31 -3.45
N VAL A 51 -12.73 13.67 -4.63
CA VAL A 51 -13.30 14.99 -4.89
C VAL A 51 -14.81 14.86 -4.77
N MET A 52 -15.35 15.41 -3.69
CA MET A 52 -16.75 15.25 -3.29
C MET A 52 -17.58 16.44 -3.75
N ALA A 53 -18.78 16.18 -4.27
CA ALA A 53 -19.76 17.18 -4.65
C ALA A 53 -20.73 17.54 -3.51
N GLN A 54 -20.91 16.65 -2.54
CA GLN A 54 -21.89 16.84 -1.46
C GLN A 54 -21.51 16.06 -0.19
N LYS A 55 -22.20 16.38 0.90
CA LYS A 55 -22.10 15.64 2.15
C LYS A 55 -22.69 14.24 1.98
N THR A 56 -21.90 13.22 2.31
CA THR A 56 -22.32 11.81 2.21
C THR A 56 -21.42 10.88 3.00
N GLU A 57 -21.88 9.65 3.18
CA GLU A 57 -21.06 8.57 3.68
C GLU A 57 -20.32 7.89 2.53
N LEU A 58 -19.04 7.62 2.74
CA LEU A 58 -18.17 6.90 1.84
C LEU A 58 -17.65 5.65 2.52
N VAL A 59 -17.87 4.49 1.92
CA VAL A 59 -17.36 3.18 2.40
C VAL A 59 -16.57 2.53 1.28
N TYR A 60 -15.34 2.08 1.57
CA TYR A 60 -14.52 1.40 0.57
C TYR A 60 -13.62 0.34 1.19
N LYS A 61 -13.19 -0.61 0.39
CA LYS A 61 -12.31 -1.70 0.81
C LYS A 61 -11.42 -2.16 -0.33
N ALA A 62 -10.21 -2.63 -0.01
CA ALA A 62 -9.38 -3.35 -0.96
C ALA A 62 -9.97 -4.73 -1.21
N ILE A 63 -10.04 -5.13 -2.48
CA ILE A 63 -10.49 -6.45 -2.91
C ILE A 63 -9.43 -7.12 -3.78
N GLN A 64 -9.50 -8.44 -3.89
CA GLN A 64 -8.57 -9.20 -4.71
C GLN A 64 -8.79 -8.92 -6.20
N TRP A 65 -7.69 -8.79 -6.95
CA TRP A 65 -7.73 -8.79 -8.39
C TRP A 65 -8.21 -10.15 -8.93
N ASN A 66 -9.04 -10.11 -9.95
CA ASN A 66 -9.41 -11.29 -10.71
C ASN A 66 -8.59 -11.32 -12.01
N GLU A 67 -7.54 -12.14 -12.04
CA GLU A 67 -6.63 -12.24 -13.19
C GLU A 67 -7.38 -12.62 -14.48
N SER A 68 -8.42 -13.47 -14.40
CA SER A 68 -9.20 -13.86 -15.58
C SER A 68 -9.91 -12.67 -16.25
N VAL A 69 -10.20 -11.62 -15.50
CA VAL A 69 -10.81 -10.38 -16.02
C VAL A 69 -9.77 -9.49 -16.67
N LEU A 70 -8.51 -9.49 -16.19
CA LEU A 70 -7.43 -8.65 -16.72
C LEU A 70 -6.73 -9.26 -17.94
N GLN A 71 -6.52 -10.58 -17.96
CA GLN A 71 -5.77 -11.28 -19.03
C GLN A 71 -6.20 -10.89 -20.46
N PRO A 72 -7.51 -10.84 -20.81
CA PRO A 72 -7.93 -10.50 -22.15
C PRO A 72 -7.53 -9.08 -22.60
N SER A 73 -7.30 -8.17 -21.63
CA SER A 73 -6.92 -6.79 -21.91
C SER A 73 -5.42 -6.56 -22.04
N GLY A 74 -4.58 -7.57 -21.79
CA GLY A 74 -3.11 -7.43 -21.77
C GLY A 74 -2.62 -6.48 -20.67
N LYS A 75 -3.39 -6.35 -19.58
CA LYS A 75 -3.09 -5.46 -18.45
C LYS A 75 -2.70 -6.26 -17.22
N ILE A 76 -1.83 -5.69 -16.41
CA ILE A 76 -1.45 -6.20 -15.09
C ILE A 76 -1.70 -5.13 -14.01
N PRO A 77 -1.94 -5.53 -12.75
CA PRO A 77 -2.09 -4.60 -11.65
C PRO A 77 -0.88 -3.68 -11.47
N ALA A 78 -1.13 -2.42 -11.15
CA ALA A 78 -0.13 -1.42 -10.75
C ALA A 78 -0.53 -0.70 -9.45
N GLY A 79 -1.54 -1.22 -8.75
CA GLY A 79 -2.06 -0.76 -7.47
C GLY A 79 -3.15 -1.69 -6.96
N LEU A 80 -3.65 -1.40 -5.76
CA LEU A 80 -4.78 -2.13 -5.20
C LEU A 80 -6.06 -1.88 -6.00
N LEU A 81 -6.94 -2.87 -5.98
CA LEU A 81 -8.32 -2.76 -6.48
C LEU A 81 -9.22 -2.38 -5.29
N PHE A 82 -9.86 -1.21 -5.36
CA PHE A 82 -10.76 -0.73 -4.32
C PHE A 82 -12.21 -0.82 -4.77
N LYS A 83 -13.03 -1.57 -4.02
CA LYS A 83 -14.47 -1.51 -4.13
C LYS A 83 -14.97 -0.34 -3.29
N ILE A 84 -15.66 0.61 -3.95
CA ILE A 84 -16.11 1.86 -3.35
C ILE A 84 -17.64 1.89 -3.40
N GLN A 85 -18.25 2.32 -2.29
CA GLN A 85 -19.68 2.51 -2.15
C GLN A 85 -19.94 3.94 -1.70
N CYS A 86 -20.74 4.65 -2.45
CA CYS A 86 -21.17 6.00 -2.18
C CYS A 86 -22.49 6.21 -2.92
N PRO A 87 -23.42 7.04 -2.42
CA PRO A 87 -24.58 7.47 -3.20
C PRO A 87 -24.16 8.07 -4.53
N GLU A 88 -24.99 7.90 -5.56
CA GLU A 88 -24.76 8.45 -6.89
C GLU A 88 -24.55 9.96 -6.83
N ASP A 89 -23.77 10.50 -7.76
CA ASP A 89 -23.46 11.93 -7.90
C ASP A 89 -22.72 12.60 -6.73
N ALA A 90 -22.26 11.85 -5.74
CA ALA A 90 -21.58 12.44 -4.59
C ALA A 90 -20.06 12.62 -4.80
N VAL A 91 -19.45 11.87 -5.71
CA VAL A 91 -18.00 11.97 -6.01
C VAL A 91 -17.81 12.33 -7.48
N CYS A 92 -16.96 13.32 -7.73
CA CYS A 92 -16.66 13.80 -9.09
C CYS A 92 -15.38 13.19 -9.65
N GLN A 93 -14.36 13.02 -8.78
CA GLN A 93 -13.06 12.48 -9.17
C GLN A 93 -12.52 11.55 -8.11
N LEU A 94 -11.79 10.55 -8.57
CA LEU A 94 -11.03 9.63 -7.75
C LEU A 94 -9.55 9.72 -8.13
N HIS A 95 -8.67 9.89 -7.12
CA HIS A 95 -7.23 9.86 -7.33
C HIS A 95 -6.67 8.60 -6.66
N LEU A 96 -6.07 7.73 -7.44
CA LEU A 96 -5.48 6.47 -6.98
C LEU A 96 -3.97 6.63 -6.87
N PRO A 97 -3.35 6.28 -5.72
CA PRO A 97 -1.91 6.41 -5.54
C PRO A 97 -1.15 5.36 -6.35
N HIS A 98 -0.03 5.77 -6.99
CA HIS A 98 0.91 4.88 -7.68
C HIS A 98 2.30 4.94 -7.04
N CYS A 99 3.17 4.00 -7.42
CA CYS A 99 4.54 3.90 -6.91
C CYS A 99 5.63 4.29 -7.92
N GLU A 100 5.27 4.75 -9.12
CA GLU A 100 6.25 5.14 -10.14
C GLU A 100 7.05 6.36 -9.69
N THR A 101 8.36 6.39 -10.04
CA THR A 101 9.23 7.53 -9.74
C THR A 101 9.01 8.68 -10.72
N LYS A 102 9.52 9.88 -10.38
CA LYS A 102 9.41 11.06 -11.24
C LYS A 102 10.10 10.87 -12.59
N ASP A 103 11.21 10.17 -12.60
CA ASP A 103 12.02 9.92 -13.81
C ASP A 103 11.39 8.87 -14.74
N ALA A 104 10.31 8.23 -14.30
CA ALA A 104 9.59 7.20 -15.05
C ALA A 104 8.42 7.77 -15.88
N GLU A 105 8.60 8.94 -16.55
CA GLU A 105 7.53 9.59 -17.34
C GLU A 105 6.88 8.66 -18.36
N PHE A 106 7.68 7.85 -19.03
CA PHE A 106 7.15 6.88 -19.97
C PHE A 106 6.30 5.81 -19.27
N LEU A 107 6.75 5.27 -18.12
CA LEU A 107 5.99 4.27 -17.35
C LEU A 107 4.67 4.86 -16.83
N LYS A 108 4.69 6.10 -16.34
CA LYS A 108 3.48 6.80 -15.96
C LYS A 108 2.48 6.87 -17.12
N SER A 109 2.95 7.14 -18.34
CA SER A 109 2.07 7.23 -19.51
C SER A 109 1.38 5.90 -19.86
N LEU A 110 1.88 4.78 -19.34
CA LEU A 110 1.30 3.45 -19.52
C LEU A 110 0.24 3.10 -18.49
N LEU A 111 0.13 3.90 -17.41
CA LEU A 111 -0.87 3.70 -16.38
C LEU A 111 -2.27 4.01 -16.93
N SER A 112 -3.21 3.19 -16.53
CA SER A 112 -4.64 3.35 -16.82
C SER A 112 -5.42 2.97 -15.56
N VAL A 113 -6.69 3.30 -15.51
CA VAL A 113 -7.56 2.84 -14.42
C VAL A 113 -8.59 1.89 -14.99
N VAL A 114 -8.80 0.77 -14.36
CA VAL A 114 -9.95 -0.09 -14.66
C VAL A 114 -11.09 0.25 -13.72
N HIS A 115 -12.28 0.18 -14.27
CA HIS A 115 -13.55 0.23 -13.58
C HIS A 115 -14.25 -1.10 -13.81
N ILE A 116 -14.49 -1.86 -12.75
CA ILE A 116 -15.12 -3.18 -12.80
C ILE A 116 -16.51 -3.07 -12.17
N THR A 117 -17.52 -3.36 -12.95
CA THR A 117 -18.93 -3.42 -12.55
C THR A 117 -19.45 -4.86 -12.67
N ASP A 118 -20.71 -5.08 -12.31
CA ASP A 118 -21.37 -6.37 -12.53
C ASP A 118 -21.55 -6.67 -14.03
N ASP A 119 -21.61 -5.64 -14.88
CA ASP A 119 -21.74 -5.75 -16.35
C ASP A 119 -20.39 -6.01 -17.05
N GLY A 120 -19.26 -5.90 -16.34
CA GLY A 120 -17.93 -6.16 -16.90
C GLY A 120 -16.87 -5.13 -16.51
N MET A 121 -15.78 -5.10 -17.28
CA MET A 121 -14.64 -4.23 -17.05
C MET A 121 -14.51 -3.19 -18.17
N SER A 122 -14.29 -1.95 -17.78
CA SER A 122 -13.92 -0.85 -18.68
C SER A 122 -12.56 -0.24 -18.31
N ILE A 123 -11.85 0.28 -19.30
CA ILE A 123 -10.56 0.98 -19.07
C ILE A 123 -10.83 2.48 -19.18
N LEU A 124 -10.57 3.19 -18.10
CA LEU A 124 -10.71 4.64 -18.03
C LEU A 124 -9.36 5.30 -18.39
N LYS A 125 -9.43 6.27 -19.31
CA LYS A 125 -8.28 7.13 -19.60
C LYS A 125 -8.11 8.12 -18.45
N PRO A 126 -6.91 8.25 -17.86
CA PRO A 126 -6.64 9.27 -16.86
C PRO A 126 -6.91 10.68 -17.38
N LEU A 127 -7.47 11.54 -16.53
CA LEU A 127 -7.48 12.99 -16.74
C LEU A 127 -6.07 13.55 -16.62
N GLU A 128 -5.35 13.08 -15.62
CA GLU A 128 -4.00 13.51 -15.30
C GLU A 128 -3.29 12.38 -14.55
N ILE A 129 -1.97 12.29 -14.70
CA ILE A 129 -1.09 11.46 -13.90
C ILE A 129 -0.05 12.38 -13.25
N THR A 130 -0.20 12.59 -11.95
CA THR A 130 0.73 13.40 -11.15
C THR A 130 1.94 12.57 -10.71
N ASP A 131 2.83 13.15 -9.91
CA ASP A 131 3.97 12.40 -9.32
C ASP A 131 3.56 11.29 -8.34
N THR A 132 2.30 11.27 -7.91
CA THR A 132 1.83 10.38 -6.85
C THR A 132 0.50 9.70 -7.13
N HIS A 133 -0.31 10.22 -8.04
CA HIS A 133 -1.68 9.73 -8.27
C HIS A 133 -2.06 9.69 -9.73
N VAL A 134 -2.89 8.72 -10.08
CA VAL A 134 -3.66 8.67 -11.33
C VAL A 134 -5.06 9.21 -11.04
N ILE A 135 -5.49 10.21 -11.79
CA ILE A 135 -6.76 10.95 -11.59
C ILE A 135 -7.75 10.54 -12.66
N VAL A 136 -8.97 10.16 -12.24
CA VAL A 136 -10.08 9.83 -13.14
C VAL A 136 -11.37 10.53 -12.71
N THR A 137 -12.21 10.84 -13.69
CA THR A 137 -13.60 11.21 -13.44
C THR A 137 -14.41 9.97 -13.14
N VAL A 138 -15.32 10.06 -12.19
CA VAL A 138 -16.18 8.96 -11.75
C VAL A 138 -17.63 9.39 -11.88
N SER A 139 -18.45 8.60 -12.56
CA SER A 139 -19.89 8.81 -12.68
C SER A 139 -20.72 7.89 -11.78
N HIS A 140 -20.22 6.68 -11.50
CA HIS A 140 -20.83 5.73 -10.59
C HIS A 140 -19.75 4.85 -9.98
N PHE A 141 -20.03 4.30 -8.80
CA PHE A 141 -19.06 3.51 -8.05
C PHE A 141 -19.28 2.02 -8.20
N SER A 142 -18.15 1.30 -8.26
CA SER A 142 -18.00 -0.12 -8.04
C SER A 142 -16.55 -0.43 -7.66
N ALA A 143 -15.74 -1.09 -8.49
CA ALA A 143 -14.34 -1.34 -8.18
C ALA A 143 -13.41 -0.60 -9.15
N PHE A 144 -12.39 0.08 -8.59
CA PHE A 144 -11.39 0.86 -9.33
C PHE A 144 -9.99 0.44 -8.93
N GLY A 145 -9.11 0.29 -9.91
CA GLY A 145 -7.70 0.01 -9.66
C GLY A 145 -6.81 0.46 -10.79
N ILE A 146 -5.54 0.74 -10.47
CA ILE A 146 -4.53 1.09 -11.46
C ILE A 146 -4.01 -0.17 -12.12
N VAL A 147 -3.86 -0.11 -13.44
CA VAL A 147 -3.26 -1.16 -14.26
C VAL A 147 -2.24 -0.54 -15.23
N ARG A 148 -1.31 -1.38 -15.71
CA ARG A 148 -0.36 -1.03 -16.77
C ARG A 148 -0.37 -2.08 -17.87
N ALA A 149 0.14 -1.73 -19.07
CA ALA A 149 0.24 -2.67 -20.18
C ALA A 149 1.39 -3.65 -19.95
N PHE A 150 1.10 -4.97 -20.03
CA PHE A 150 2.09 -6.03 -19.82
C PHE A 150 3.18 -6.07 -20.90
N GLU A 151 2.80 -6.09 -22.19
CA GLU A 151 3.76 -6.28 -23.29
C GLU A 151 4.76 -5.14 -23.47
N VAL A 152 4.34 -3.91 -23.15
CA VAL A 152 5.18 -2.73 -23.33
C VAL A 152 6.29 -2.69 -22.29
N PHE A 153 6.02 -3.18 -21.08
CA PHE A 153 6.98 -3.22 -19.99
C PHE A 153 8.18 -4.10 -20.32
N TYR A 154 7.97 -5.32 -20.84
CA TYR A 154 9.06 -6.26 -21.15
C TYR A 154 9.83 -5.95 -22.43
N ARG A 155 9.23 -5.27 -23.42
CA ARG A 155 9.87 -5.02 -24.72
C ARG A 155 10.80 -3.81 -24.75
N PHE A 156 10.58 -2.82 -23.88
CA PHE A 156 11.29 -1.54 -23.99
C PHE A 156 12.34 -1.30 -22.90
N PHE A 157 12.42 -2.12 -21.86
CA PHE A 157 13.31 -1.84 -20.74
C PHE A 157 14.49 -2.80 -20.66
N SER A 158 15.57 -2.41 -21.34
CA SER A 158 16.92 -2.91 -21.03
C SER A 158 17.43 -2.38 -19.67
N ASN A 159 16.79 -1.34 -19.12
CA ASN A 159 17.06 -0.77 -17.81
C ASN A 159 15.73 -0.60 -17.05
N PRO A 160 15.46 -1.43 -16.05
CA PRO A 160 14.28 -1.26 -15.21
C PRO A 160 14.33 0.10 -14.49
N CYS A 161 13.21 0.84 -14.50
CA CYS A 161 13.07 2.04 -13.68
C CYS A 161 12.75 1.63 -12.24
N PRO A 162 13.30 2.34 -11.24
CA PRO A 162 12.95 2.07 -9.86
C PRO A 162 11.52 2.53 -9.56
N VAL A 163 10.90 1.85 -8.62
CA VAL A 163 9.62 2.25 -8.03
C VAL A 163 9.84 2.70 -6.58
N HIS A 164 8.94 3.53 -6.08
CA HIS A 164 8.90 3.84 -4.66
C HIS A 164 8.46 2.61 -3.88
N GLY A 165 9.38 2.06 -3.09
CA GLY A 165 9.16 0.94 -2.19
C GLY A 165 9.01 1.35 -0.73
N GLN A 166 8.68 0.37 0.09
CA GLN A 166 8.64 0.46 1.55
C GLN A 166 9.12 -0.82 2.21
N VAL A 167 9.75 -0.65 3.39
CA VAL A 167 10.15 -1.73 4.28
C VAL A 167 9.30 -1.67 5.55
N LEU A 168 8.58 -2.74 5.85
CA LEU A 168 7.76 -2.87 7.05
C LEU A 168 8.34 -3.94 7.96
N LEU A 169 8.33 -3.69 9.27
CA LEU A 169 8.90 -4.58 10.27
C LEU A 169 7.82 -5.04 11.26
N PHE A 170 7.74 -6.35 11.48
CA PHE A 170 6.81 -6.98 12.41
C PHE A 170 7.55 -7.95 13.32
N LEU A 171 7.58 -7.64 14.61
CA LEU A 171 8.19 -8.48 15.61
C LEU A 171 7.17 -9.50 16.13
N ARG A 172 7.43 -10.77 15.90
CA ARG A 172 6.63 -11.85 16.48
C ARG A 172 7.09 -12.10 17.90
N PRO A 173 6.19 -12.03 18.91
CA PRO A 173 6.52 -12.28 20.28
C PRO A 173 7.17 -13.68 20.44
N PRO A 174 8.19 -13.81 21.29
CA PRO A 174 8.78 -15.11 21.57
C PRO A 174 7.80 -16.00 22.32
N ASN A 175 7.86 -17.31 22.09
CA ASN A 175 7.21 -18.28 22.96
C ASN A 175 7.83 -18.21 24.37
N LEU A 176 7.02 -18.45 25.42
CA LEU A 176 7.43 -18.34 26.82
C LEU A 176 8.71 -19.08 27.17
N ASN A 177 9.05 -20.15 26.46
CA ASN A 177 10.25 -20.98 26.67
C ASN A 177 11.35 -20.74 25.64
N SER A 178 11.20 -19.77 24.73
CA SER A 178 12.18 -19.52 23.68
C SER A 178 13.02 -18.30 24.02
N GLN A 179 14.35 -18.46 23.93
CA GLN A 179 15.27 -17.31 23.95
C GLN A 179 15.45 -16.66 22.57
N ARG A 180 14.55 -16.99 21.63
CA ARG A 180 14.58 -16.50 20.24
C ARG A 180 13.31 -15.74 19.93
N GLN A 181 13.46 -14.68 19.18
CA GLN A 181 12.37 -13.86 18.60
C GLN A 181 12.55 -13.77 17.10
N ASN A 182 11.43 -13.67 16.39
CA ASN A 182 11.42 -13.58 14.94
C ASN A 182 10.99 -12.17 14.53
N LEU A 183 11.82 -11.50 13.74
CA LEU A 183 11.48 -10.24 13.10
C LEU A 183 11.19 -10.51 11.62
N HIS A 184 9.98 -10.21 11.22
CA HIS A 184 9.54 -10.29 9.83
C HIS A 184 9.81 -8.95 9.13
N LEU A 185 10.48 -9.01 8.00
CA LEU A 185 10.71 -7.87 7.14
C LEU A 185 9.89 -8.09 5.87
N VAL A 186 9.01 -7.11 5.55
CA VAL A 186 8.13 -7.13 4.39
C VAL A 186 8.53 -6.00 3.46
N VAL A 187 8.85 -6.32 2.21
CA VAL A 187 9.26 -5.38 1.16
C VAL A 187 8.12 -5.28 0.15
N LEU A 188 7.57 -4.08 -0.02
CA LEU A 188 6.41 -3.85 -0.88
C LEU A 188 6.53 -2.53 -1.64
N SER A 189 5.69 -2.34 -2.65
CA SER A 189 5.48 -1.02 -3.26
C SER A 189 4.81 -0.06 -2.27
N ARG A 190 5.14 1.23 -2.37
CA ARG A 190 4.71 2.25 -1.42
C ARG A 190 3.20 2.53 -1.44
N ASN A 191 2.52 2.20 -2.52
CA ASN A 191 1.08 2.37 -2.65
C ASN A 191 0.24 1.21 -2.05
N VAL A 192 0.89 0.26 -1.36
CA VAL A 192 0.21 -0.72 -0.50
C VAL A 192 0.03 -0.12 0.90
N PRO A 193 -1.21 0.04 1.40
CA PRO A 193 -1.46 0.61 2.72
C PRO A 193 -0.94 -0.27 3.85
N LEU A 194 -0.34 0.34 4.88
CA LEU A 194 0.15 -0.37 6.06
C LEU A 194 -0.95 -1.20 6.74
N GLU A 195 -2.17 -0.70 6.83
CA GLU A 195 -3.28 -1.39 7.50
C GLU A 195 -3.66 -2.71 6.81
N GLU A 196 -3.53 -2.79 5.48
CA GLU A 196 -3.75 -4.04 4.74
C GLU A 196 -2.70 -5.10 5.11
N VAL A 197 -1.45 -4.68 5.35
CA VAL A 197 -0.35 -5.57 5.75
C VAL A 197 -0.48 -5.97 7.23
N ARG A 198 -0.72 -5.01 8.13
CA ARG A 198 -0.84 -5.26 9.59
C ARG A 198 -1.85 -6.34 9.92
N ARG A 199 -2.93 -6.42 9.17
CA ARG A 199 -3.97 -7.44 9.36
C ARG A 199 -3.51 -8.86 9.09
N ARG A 200 -2.52 -9.03 8.25
CA ARG A 200 -1.91 -10.35 8.00
C ARG A 200 -0.89 -10.73 9.05
N HIS A 201 -0.46 -9.74 9.86
CA HIS A 201 0.54 -9.92 10.91
C HIS A 201 -0.06 -9.65 12.31
N GLN A 202 -1.32 -10.08 12.56
CA GLN A 202 -2.03 -9.82 13.83
C GLN A 202 -1.31 -10.40 15.06
N ASP A 203 -0.56 -11.50 14.89
CA ASP A 203 0.22 -12.14 15.95
C ASP A 203 1.59 -11.45 16.17
N SER A 204 1.83 -10.32 15.51
CA SER A 204 3.10 -9.60 15.54
C SER A 204 2.92 -8.14 15.89
N VAL A 205 3.93 -7.55 16.52
CA VAL A 205 3.97 -6.13 16.84
C VAL A 205 4.64 -5.39 15.69
N TYR A 206 3.94 -4.39 15.12
CA TYR A 206 4.54 -3.50 14.12
C TYR A 206 5.62 -2.63 14.78
N ILE A 207 6.82 -2.62 14.21
CA ILE A 207 7.93 -1.77 14.65
C ILE A 207 8.05 -0.59 13.69
N PRO A 208 7.77 0.65 14.15
CA PRO A 208 7.93 1.83 13.31
C PRO A 208 9.40 2.03 12.91
N ALA A 209 9.65 2.21 11.62
CA ALA A 209 10.95 2.53 11.05
C ALA A 209 10.77 3.42 9.82
N PRO A 210 11.81 4.11 9.33
CA PRO A 210 11.74 4.80 8.05
C PRO A 210 11.37 3.84 6.94
N LEU A 211 10.26 4.11 6.25
CA LEU A 211 9.66 3.14 5.32
C LEU A 211 10.28 3.19 3.93
N LYS A 212 10.72 4.40 3.49
CA LYS A 212 10.99 4.71 2.08
C LYS A 212 12.28 4.08 1.57
N CYS A 213 12.18 3.41 0.42
CA CYS A 213 13.31 2.95 -0.38
C CYS A 213 12.98 3.05 -1.87
N LEU A 214 13.98 2.83 -2.72
CA LEU A 214 13.80 2.64 -4.17
C LEU A 214 14.09 1.18 -4.50
N LEU A 215 13.17 0.55 -5.22
CA LEU A 215 13.26 -0.86 -5.58
C LEU A 215 13.09 -1.01 -7.08
N PHE A 216 13.75 -2.04 -7.63
CA PHE A 216 13.61 -2.42 -9.02
C PHE A 216 12.85 -3.74 -9.11
N GLU A 217 11.81 -3.76 -9.91
CA GLU A 217 11.04 -4.97 -10.19
C GLU A 217 11.92 -6.03 -10.86
N ASP A 218 11.65 -7.29 -10.62
CA ASP A 218 12.42 -8.45 -11.09
C ASP A 218 13.89 -8.49 -10.62
N GLN A 219 14.26 -7.68 -9.63
CA GLN A 219 15.57 -7.78 -9.00
C GLN A 219 15.49 -8.45 -7.63
N HIS A 220 16.56 -9.20 -7.32
CA HIS A 220 16.63 -9.83 -6.00
C HIS A 220 17.36 -8.94 -5.00
N TYR A 221 16.89 -9.08 -3.76
CA TYR A 221 17.43 -8.38 -2.60
C TYR A 221 17.90 -9.37 -1.55
N THR A 222 18.79 -8.91 -0.69
CA THR A 222 19.32 -9.65 0.46
C THR A 222 19.18 -8.79 1.71
N VAL A 223 19.11 -9.42 2.86
CA VAL A 223 19.12 -8.71 4.15
C VAL A 223 20.42 -9.02 4.88
N ASP A 224 21.13 -7.95 5.26
CA ASP A 224 22.27 -8.00 6.16
C ASP A 224 21.85 -7.60 7.58
N CYS A 225 22.09 -8.50 8.52
CA CYS A 225 21.79 -8.32 9.94
C CYS A 225 22.85 -9.09 10.74
N PRO A 226 23.99 -8.44 11.10
CA PRO A 226 25.15 -9.14 11.69
C PRO A 226 24.87 -9.86 13.01
N THR A 227 23.87 -9.40 13.77
CA THR A 227 23.48 -9.98 15.06
C THR A 227 22.46 -11.10 14.96
N ALA A 228 21.96 -11.38 13.75
CA ALA A 228 20.99 -12.44 13.53
C ALA A 228 21.66 -13.82 13.55
N PHE A 229 21.00 -14.80 14.18
CA PHE A 229 21.42 -16.20 14.04
C PHE A 229 21.21 -16.70 12.62
N ILE A 230 20.12 -16.25 11.99
CA ILE A 230 19.71 -16.69 10.66
C ILE A 230 18.84 -15.62 10.01
N VAL A 231 18.99 -15.46 8.70
CA VAL A 231 18.10 -14.69 7.84
C VAL A 231 17.62 -15.62 6.73
N GLN A 232 16.32 -15.70 6.52
CA GLN A 232 15.66 -16.55 5.52
C GLN A 232 14.58 -15.78 4.76
N PRO A 233 14.45 -16.00 3.42
CA PRO A 233 15.41 -16.69 2.55
C PRO A 233 16.75 -15.94 2.47
N LYS A 234 17.75 -16.51 1.83
CA LYS A 234 19.04 -15.81 1.62
C LYS A 234 18.91 -14.64 0.66
N LYS A 235 17.99 -14.76 -0.30
CA LYS A 235 17.61 -13.71 -1.26
C LYS A 235 16.13 -13.86 -1.60
N ALA A 236 15.49 -12.76 -1.94
CA ALA A 236 14.12 -12.72 -2.42
C ALA A 236 14.01 -11.74 -3.59
N ASP A 237 13.22 -12.10 -4.58
CA ASP A 237 12.90 -11.22 -5.70
C ASP A 237 11.83 -10.21 -5.25
N PHE A 238 11.88 -9.02 -5.83
CA PHE A 238 10.87 -7.99 -5.59
C PHE A 238 9.92 -7.94 -6.77
N ASP A 239 8.66 -8.26 -6.48
CA ASP A 239 7.56 -8.18 -7.41
C ASP A 239 6.53 -7.17 -6.92
N LEU A 240 5.78 -6.57 -7.85
CA LEU A 240 4.65 -5.72 -7.51
C LEU A 240 3.45 -6.59 -7.14
N ASP A 241 3.37 -6.96 -5.86
CA ASP A 241 2.26 -7.74 -5.29
C ASP A 241 1.19 -6.80 -4.72
N PHE A 242 -0.01 -6.89 -5.28
CA PHE A 242 -1.22 -6.20 -4.83
C PHE A 242 -2.30 -7.19 -4.37
N GLY A 243 -1.87 -8.41 -4.07
CA GLY A 243 -2.75 -9.48 -3.59
C GLY A 243 -3.03 -9.38 -2.09
N PRO A 244 -3.99 -10.16 -1.57
CA PRO A 244 -4.36 -10.06 -0.16
C PRO A 244 -3.36 -10.71 0.80
N ASN A 245 -2.34 -11.41 0.31
CA ASN A 245 -1.44 -12.25 1.10
C ASN A 245 -0.06 -11.63 1.20
N TYR A 246 0.08 -10.62 2.06
CA TYR A 246 1.37 -9.96 2.32
C TYR A 246 2.21 -10.80 3.29
N HIS A 247 2.87 -11.84 2.77
CA HIS A 247 3.80 -12.66 3.55
C HIS A 247 5.11 -11.92 3.83
N PRO A 248 5.84 -12.28 4.90
CA PRO A 248 7.17 -11.78 5.12
C PRO A 248 8.08 -12.08 3.92
N THR A 249 8.78 -11.04 3.42
CA THR A 249 9.83 -11.21 2.41
C THR A 249 11.04 -11.89 3.03
N PHE A 250 11.37 -11.51 4.28
CA PHE A 250 12.45 -12.14 5.05
C PHE A 250 12.02 -12.38 6.50
N GLU A 251 12.48 -13.50 7.07
CA GLU A 251 12.44 -13.79 8.49
C GLU A 251 13.86 -13.68 9.08
N ILE A 252 14.01 -12.84 10.09
CA ILE A 252 15.26 -12.59 10.82
C ILE A 252 15.11 -13.17 12.22
N ARG A 253 15.93 -14.16 12.58
CA ARG A 253 15.90 -14.79 13.91
C ARG A 253 16.97 -14.19 14.81
N LEU A 254 16.55 -13.65 15.94
CA LEU A 254 17.35 -12.91 16.89
C LEU A 254 17.25 -13.50 18.29
N SER A 255 18.25 -13.23 19.15
CA SER A 255 18.10 -13.46 20.58
C SER A 255 17.12 -12.47 21.20
N THR A 256 16.33 -12.91 22.19
CA THR A 256 15.46 -12.03 22.99
C THR A 256 16.23 -11.01 23.83
N SER A 257 17.54 -11.23 24.02
CA SER A 257 18.43 -10.27 24.72
C SER A 257 18.76 -9.04 23.87
N ILE A 258 18.61 -9.12 22.54
CA ILE A 258 18.90 -8.02 21.62
C ILE A 258 17.74 -7.01 21.69
N LYS A 259 18.09 -5.75 21.99
CA LYS A 259 17.14 -4.64 22.08
C LYS A 259 17.19 -3.72 20.86
N VAL A 260 18.36 -3.55 20.28
CA VAL A 260 18.58 -2.76 19.07
C VAL A 260 19.33 -3.62 18.06
N VAL A 261 18.94 -3.52 16.80
CA VAL A 261 19.53 -4.29 15.71
C VAL A 261 19.70 -3.42 14.47
N THR A 262 20.88 -3.46 13.86
CA THR A 262 21.11 -2.86 12.54
C THR A 262 20.66 -3.82 11.45
N ILE A 263 19.80 -3.35 10.56
CA ILE A 263 19.30 -4.10 9.42
C ILE A 263 19.55 -3.30 8.15
N ALA A 264 20.12 -3.94 7.13
CA ALA A 264 20.26 -3.36 5.81
C ALA A 264 19.60 -4.27 4.77
N LEU A 265 18.79 -3.67 3.89
CA LEU A 265 18.31 -4.28 2.66
C LEU A 265 19.27 -3.91 1.54
N ARG A 266 19.81 -4.89 0.83
CA ARG A 266 20.82 -4.69 -0.22
C ARG A 266 20.33 -5.21 -1.56
N ASP A 267 20.67 -4.48 -2.61
CA ASP A 267 20.45 -4.89 -3.99
C ASP A 267 21.47 -5.96 -4.44
N GLN A 268 21.31 -6.43 -5.67
CA GLN A 268 22.22 -7.43 -6.28
C GLN A 268 23.66 -6.95 -6.48
N LYS A 269 23.92 -5.62 -6.39
CA LYS A 269 25.27 -5.02 -6.40
C LYS A 269 25.84 -4.87 -5.01
N ASN A 270 25.15 -5.39 -3.98
CA ASN A 270 25.48 -5.27 -2.57
C ASN A 270 25.47 -3.82 -2.06
N THR A 271 24.64 -2.97 -2.65
CA THR A 271 24.43 -1.58 -2.24
C THR A 271 23.27 -1.51 -1.24
N ASP A 272 23.44 -0.79 -0.15
CA ASP A 272 22.37 -0.57 0.83
C ASP A 272 21.27 0.30 0.20
N VAL A 273 20.10 -0.28 -0.11
CA VAL A 273 18.93 0.45 -0.59
C VAL A 273 18.05 0.95 0.55
N TRP A 274 18.19 0.32 1.72
CA TRP A 274 17.60 0.74 2.97
C TRP A 274 18.46 0.22 4.13
N LYS A 275 18.67 1.06 5.15
CA LYS A 275 19.41 0.69 6.34
C LYS A 275 18.91 1.46 7.54
N HIS A 276 18.72 0.78 8.67
CA HIS A 276 18.24 1.40 9.90
C HIS A 276 18.65 0.62 11.13
N ASP A 277 18.86 1.34 12.25
CA ASP A 277 18.99 0.77 13.58
C ASP A 277 17.61 0.69 14.21
N VAL A 278 17.12 -0.52 14.40
CA VAL A 278 15.75 -0.84 14.80
C VAL A 278 15.69 -1.14 16.28
N ASP A 279 14.88 -0.39 17.03
CA ASP A 279 14.58 -0.66 18.43
C ASP A 279 13.47 -1.73 18.53
N LEU A 280 13.81 -2.86 19.13
CA LEU A 280 12.92 -4.00 19.32
C LEU A 280 12.16 -3.98 20.67
N THR A 281 12.40 -2.96 21.50
CA THR A 281 11.73 -2.89 22.81
C THR A 281 10.23 -2.56 22.68
N GLY A 282 9.79 -2.17 21.50
CA GLY A 282 8.40 -1.77 21.19
C GLY A 282 8.07 -0.37 21.73
N PRO A 283 6.92 0.19 21.35
CA PRO A 283 6.42 1.38 22.00
C PRO A 283 6.20 1.07 23.50
N GLY A 284 6.77 1.92 24.37
CA GLY A 284 6.57 1.81 25.81
C GLY A 284 5.08 1.76 26.19
N PRO A 285 4.74 1.43 27.44
CA PRO A 285 3.36 1.20 27.89
C PRO A 285 2.40 2.38 27.69
N GLU A 286 2.88 3.56 27.31
CA GLU A 286 2.06 4.76 27.05
C GLU A 286 1.48 4.82 25.62
N GLY A 287 1.84 3.93 24.71
CA GLY A 287 1.38 3.94 23.30
C GLY A 287 0.11 3.14 23.02
N ASN A 288 -0.41 2.38 23.97
CA ASN A 288 -1.67 1.64 23.81
C ASN A 288 -2.88 2.52 24.19
N HIS A 289 -3.26 3.47 23.34
CA HIS A 289 -4.64 3.91 23.30
C HIS A 289 -5.51 2.76 22.76
N ILE A 290 -5.78 1.81 23.66
CA ILE A 290 -6.83 0.81 23.50
C ILE A 290 -8.14 1.59 23.35
N PHE A 291 -8.76 1.50 22.20
CA PHE A 291 -10.16 1.85 22.04
C PHE A 291 -10.97 0.97 23.00
N ARG A 292 -11.25 1.48 24.20
CA ARG A 292 -12.27 0.91 25.08
C ARG A 292 -13.61 1.19 24.42
N HIS A 293 -14.24 0.15 23.93
CA HIS A 293 -15.67 0.16 23.67
C HIS A 293 -16.38 0.49 24.97
N GLY A 294 -16.96 1.68 25.07
CA GLY A 294 -17.96 2.00 26.07
C GLY A 294 -19.23 1.19 25.79
N LEU A 295 -19.76 0.65 26.86
CA LEU A 295 -21.07 -0.04 26.96
C LEU A 295 -22.21 0.83 26.45
#